data_cacfcfdfc6ff15c0a80e3298d2323ef6
#
_entry.id   cacfcfdfc6ff15c0a80e3298d2323ef6
#
_cell.length_a   1.000
_cell.length_b   1.000
_cell.length_c   1.000
_cell.angle_alpha   90.00
_cell.angle_beta   90.00
_cell.angle_gamma   90.00
#
_symmetry.space_group_name_H-M   'P 1'
#
loop_
_entity.id
_entity.type
_entity.pdbx_description
1 polymer ?
#
loop_
_entity_poly.entity_id
_entity_poly.type
_entity_poly.pdbx_seq_one_letter_code
_entity_poly.pdbx_strand_id
1 'polypeptide(L)'
;TTPDGRMFYLCHAYLAGENFFLGRQPMLQQIVLGDDLWLHFRGGETASLTQPMPFAGMAQQPVFDFADDFTADRLRPEWTWNYPYATPEIELADGRLFLGGRPKEGVKTGTALCLRAVSPDYTLETALSDRNAGWSGLTVYGDAANLLVWGLQGDEVLLKLYKDGRETLLGSSGQIGAHLPVYLRIEVRGNAPAAFGYSTDGHTWKQVENLPVGAEDLLQWDRVARPGLYYQGTEG
;
A
#
# COMPACT_ATOMS: atom_id res chain seq x y z
N THR A 1 -0.14 -32.45 2.63
CA THR A 1 0.80 -33.44 2.08
C THR A 1 0.89 -33.30 0.57
N THR A 2 2.06 -33.57 0.03
CA THR A 2 2.30 -33.64 -1.42
C THR A 2 2.03 -35.03 -1.97
N PRO A 3 1.88 -35.24 -3.30
CA PRO A 3 1.66 -36.55 -3.89
C PRO A 3 2.75 -37.58 -3.58
N ASP A 4 3.99 -37.12 -3.33
CA ASP A 4 5.13 -37.95 -2.92
C ASP A 4 5.21 -38.22 -1.40
N GLY A 5 4.16 -37.84 -0.65
CA GLY A 5 4.02 -38.12 0.78
C GLY A 5 4.75 -37.16 1.70
N ARG A 6 5.40 -36.12 1.20
CA ARG A 6 6.00 -35.10 2.07
C ARG A 6 4.90 -34.28 2.76
N MET A 7 5.15 -33.91 3.99
CA MET A 7 4.25 -33.08 4.78
C MET A 7 4.80 -31.65 4.88
N PHE A 8 3.91 -30.68 4.81
CA PHE A 8 4.25 -29.28 4.97
C PHE A 8 3.29 -28.60 5.95
N TYR A 9 3.85 -27.75 6.77
CA TYR A 9 3.11 -26.87 7.68
C TYR A 9 3.12 -25.46 7.10
N LEU A 10 1.91 -24.91 6.90
CA LEU A 10 1.72 -23.53 6.47
C LEU A 10 1.34 -22.71 7.69
N CYS A 11 2.14 -21.73 7.99
CA CYS A 11 1.88 -20.74 9.05
C CYS A 11 2.19 -19.34 8.57
N HIS A 12 2.04 -18.37 9.43
CA HIS A 12 2.50 -17.01 9.21
C HIS A 12 3.47 -16.61 10.30
N ALA A 13 4.45 -15.79 9.94
CA ALA A 13 5.46 -15.29 10.86
C ALA A 13 5.99 -13.93 10.39
N TYR A 14 6.68 -13.25 11.27
CA TYR A 14 7.54 -12.12 10.94
C TYR A 14 8.96 -12.61 10.73
N LEU A 15 9.67 -12.01 9.81
CA LEU A 15 11.09 -12.24 9.67
C LEU A 15 11.83 -11.51 10.79
N ALA A 16 12.55 -12.24 11.63
CA ALA A 16 13.27 -11.66 12.77
C ALA A 16 14.38 -10.71 12.26
N GLY A 17 14.44 -9.51 12.81
CA GLY A 17 15.40 -8.48 12.44
C GLY A 17 15.07 -7.70 11.17
N GLU A 18 14.01 -8.09 10.47
CA GLU A 18 13.51 -7.37 9.32
C GLU A 18 12.38 -6.42 9.70
N ASN A 19 12.03 -5.62 8.73
CA ASN A 19 11.01 -4.62 8.83
C ASN A 19 9.61 -5.23 9.01
N PHE A 20 8.86 -4.81 10.00
CA PHE A 20 7.46 -5.15 10.19
C PHE A 20 6.54 -4.70 9.06
N PHE A 21 7.07 -3.95 8.15
CA PHE A 21 6.39 -3.28 7.06
C PHE A 21 5.55 -4.21 6.17
N LEU A 22 6.01 -5.44 5.96
CA LEU A 22 5.29 -6.42 5.17
C LEU A 22 4.26 -7.21 6.00
N GLY A 23 4.16 -6.92 7.30
CA GLY A 23 3.30 -7.64 8.21
C GLY A 23 3.67 -9.11 8.31
N ARG A 24 2.68 -9.94 8.62
CA ARG A 24 2.86 -11.39 8.67
C ARG A 24 3.03 -11.97 7.28
N GLN A 25 4.13 -12.69 7.08
CA GLN A 25 4.42 -13.38 5.83
C GLN A 25 3.98 -14.85 5.92
N PRO A 26 3.40 -15.43 4.85
CA PRO A 26 3.13 -16.84 4.80
C PRO A 26 4.46 -17.61 4.77
N MET A 27 4.57 -18.59 5.64
CA MET A 27 5.72 -19.49 5.73
C MET A 27 5.30 -20.91 5.48
N LEU A 28 6.01 -21.58 4.58
CA LEU A 28 5.83 -22.99 4.30
C LEU A 28 7.05 -23.75 4.82
N GLN A 29 6.84 -24.68 5.76
CA GLN A 29 7.90 -25.47 6.37
C GLN A 29 7.68 -26.95 6.13
N GLN A 30 8.68 -27.66 5.62
CA GLN A 30 8.59 -29.12 5.57
C GLN A 30 8.68 -29.68 7.00
N ILE A 31 7.76 -30.58 7.31
CA ILE A 31 7.69 -31.27 8.60
C ILE A 31 7.85 -32.78 8.44
N VAL A 32 8.33 -33.41 9.48
CA VAL A 32 8.49 -34.86 9.58
C VAL A 32 7.91 -35.35 10.91
N LEU A 33 7.41 -36.57 10.93
CA LEU A 33 7.03 -37.22 12.17
C LEU A 33 8.29 -37.80 12.84
N GLY A 34 8.58 -37.37 14.05
CA GLY A 34 9.70 -37.87 14.86
C GLY A 34 9.41 -39.21 15.49
N ASP A 35 10.45 -39.82 16.04
CA ASP A 35 10.35 -41.10 16.81
C ASP A 35 9.55 -40.91 18.12
N ASP A 36 9.45 -39.70 18.62
CA ASP A 36 8.63 -39.26 19.74
C ASP A 36 7.15 -39.07 19.39
N LEU A 37 6.77 -39.38 18.16
CA LEU A 37 5.42 -39.23 17.59
C LEU A 37 4.95 -37.77 17.49
N TRP A 38 5.87 -36.79 17.57
CA TRP A 38 5.58 -35.37 17.31
C TRP A 38 6.04 -34.92 15.93
N LEU A 39 5.42 -33.84 15.48
CA LEU A 39 5.80 -33.20 14.21
C LEU A 39 6.94 -32.22 14.48
N HIS A 40 8.03 -32.39 13.75
CA HIS A 40 9.22 -31.55 13.81
C HIS A 40 9.45 -30.84 12.48
N PHE A 41 10.04 -29.66 12.51
CA PHE A 41 10.55 -29.07 11.27
C PHE A 41 11.73 -29.89 10.77
N ARG A 42 11.74 -30.22 9.49
CA ARG A 42 12.84 -30.99 8.89
C ARG A 42 14.20 -30.27 9.00
N GLY A 43 14.20 -28.94 9.05
CA GLY A 43 15.38 -28.10 9.14
C GLY A 43 15.94 -27.89 10.56
N GLY A 44 15.31 -28.42 11.60
CA GLY A 44 15.73 -28.26 13.00
C GLY A 44 14.64 -27.68 13.90
N GLU A 45 15.01 -27.12 15.04
CA GLU A 45 14.07 -26.64 16.05
C GLU A 45 13.33 -25.35 15.65
N THR A 46 13.89 -24.58 14.72
CA THR A 46 13.34 -23.31 14.28
C THR A 46 12.94 -23.34 12.81
N ALA A 47 12.00 -22.50 12.45
CA ALA A 47 11.59 -22.31 11.05
C ALA A 47 12.77 -21.82 10.20
N SER A 48 12.93 -22.39 9.00
CA SER A 48 13.99 -22.03 8.06
C SER A 48 13.47 -21.08 6.98
N LEU A 49 14.28 -20.09 6.61
CA LEU A 49 13.99 -19.17 5.50
C LEU A 49 14.05 -19.85 4.13
N THR A 50 14.84 -20.91 4.03
CA THR A 50 15.01 -21.67 2.78
C THR A 50 14.37 -23.03 2.92
N GLN A 51 13.47 -23.37 2.01
CA GLN A 51 12.79 -24.66 1.98
C GLN A 51 12.93 -25.30 0.59
N PRO A 52 13.00 -26.65 0.53
CA PRO A 52 12.87 -27.32 -0.75
C PRO A 52 11.49 -27.08 -1.33
N MET A 53 11.44 -26.89 -2.65
CA MET A 53 10.17 -26.73 -3.35
C MET A 53 9.25 -27.94 -3.07
N PRO A 54 7.97 -27.71 -2.70
CA PRO A 54 7.02 -28.78 -2.46
C PRO A 54 6.64 -29.55 -3.73
N PHE A 55 6.78 -28.90 -4.90
CA PHE A 55 6.47 -29.47 -6.22
C PHE A 55 7.63 -29.28 -7.17
N ALA A 56 7.74 -30.14 -8.18
CA ALA A 56 8.66 -29.91 -9.29
C ALA A 56 8.20 -28.66 -10.07
N GLY A 57 9.11 -27.73 -10.29
CA GLY A 57 8.83 -26.48 -11.00
C GLY A 57 9.94 -25.47 -10.79
N MET A 58 9.90 -24.42 -11.57
CA MET A 58 10.81 -23.28 -11.37
C MET A 58 10.17 -22.29 -10.39
N ALA A 59 10.96 -21.81 -9.45
CA ALA A 59 10.58 -20.66 -8.65
C ALA A 59 10.44 -19.46 -9.59
N GLN A 60 9.24 -18.91 -9.71
CA GLN A 60 9.08 -17.62 -10.39
C GLN A 60 9.45 -16.54 -9.41
N GLN A 61 10.38 -15.69 -9.81
CA GLN A 61 10.62 -14.43 -9.10
C GLN A 61 9.38 -13.56 -9.31
N PRO A 62 8.71 -13.11 -8.25
CA PRO A 62 7.58 -12.21 -8.42
C PRO A 62 8.09 -10.91 -9.03
N VAL A 63 7.43 -10.47 -10.10
CA VAL A 63 7.62 -9.12 -10.64
C VAL A 63 6.76 -8.20 -9.81
N PHE A 64 7.36 -7.19 -9.22
CA PHE A 64 6.68 -6.25 -8.32
C PHE A 64 6.29 -4.93 -8.99
N ASP A 65 6.69 -4.74 -10.25
CA ASP A 65 6.30 -3.57 -11.01
C ASP A 65 4.82 -3.68 -11.42
N PHE A 66 4.06 -2.69 -11.04
CA PHE A 66 2.66 -2.56 -11.36
C PHE A 66 2.40 -1.20 -11.99
N ALA A 67 1.81 -1.20 -13.17
CA ALA A 67 1.31 0.00 -13.83
C ALA A 67 -0.10 -0.25 -14.33
N ASP A 68 -0.97 0.74 -14.19
CA ASP A 68 -2.33 0.71 -14.73
C ASP A 68 -2.58 2.04 -15.46
N ASP A 69 -2.86 1.95 -16.73
CA ASP A 69 -3.20 3.08 -17.60
C ASP A 69 -4.71 3.33 -17.68
N PHE A 70 -5.49 2.49 -16.97
CA PHE A 70 -6.95 2.56 -16.90
C PHE A 70 -7.67 2.54 -18.26
N THR A 71 -7.04 1.92 -19.27
CA THR A 71 -7.64 1.76 -20.61
C THR A 71 -8.58 0.57 -20.71
N ALA A 72 -8.57 -0.33 -19.71
CA ALA A 72 -9.47 -1.47 -19.65
C ALA A 72 -10.90 -1.03 -19.30
N ASP A 73 -11.88 -1.89 -19.61
CA ASP A 73 -13.29 -1.68 -19.30
C ASP A 73 -13.67 -1.91 -17.83
N ARG A 74 -12.73 -2.41 -17.04
CA ARG A 74 -12.89 -2.67 -15.60
C ARG A 74 -11.55 -2.56 -14.88
N LEU A 75 -11.61 -2.29 -13.58
CA LEU A 75 -10.42 -2.31 -12.73
C LEU A 75 -9.73 -3.67 -12.74
N ARG A 76 -8.42 -3.64 -12.72
CA ARG A 76 -7.59 -4.83 -12.55
C ARG A 76 -7.83 -5.46 -11.18
N PRO A 77 -7.73 -6.80 -11.04
CA PRO A 77 -8.04 -7.51 -9.81
C PRO A 77 -7.07 -7.21 -8.65
N GLU A 78 -5.91 -6.59 -8.94
CA GLU A 78 -4.95 -6.16 -7.92
C GLU A 78 -5.47 -5.00 -7.07
N TRP A 79 -6.41 -4.20 -7.61
CA TRP A 79 -7.00 -3.10 -6.87
C TRP A 79 -7.98 -3.57 -5.82
N THR A 80 -7.87 -3.01 -4.62
CA THR A 80 -8.78 -3.23 -3.49
C THR A 80 -9.16 -1.90 -2.88
N TRP A 81 -10.35 -1.79 -2.31
CA TRP A 81 -10.79 -0.56 -1.64
C TRP A 81 -11.15 -0.79 -0.18
N ASN A 82 -11.28 0.31 0.54
CA ASN A 82 -11.57 0.32 1.96
C ASN A 82 -13.07 0.12 2.25
N TYR A 83 -13.68 -0.92 1.69
CA TYR A 83 -15.13 -1.21 1.73
C TYR A 83 -15.79 -1.17 3.11
N PRO A 84 -15.11 -1.45 4.25
CA PRO A 84 -15.72 -1.30 5.56
C PRO A 84 -15.98 0.15 5.94
N TYR A 85 -15.26 1.10 5.32
CA TYR A 85 -15.21 2.51 5.72
C TYR A 85 -15.73 3.49 4.67
N ALA A 86 -15.77 3.09 3.42
CA ALA A 86 -16.25 3.94 2.34
C ALA A 86 -17.04 3.13 1.29
N THR A 87 -17.89 3.82 0.55
CA THR A 87 -18.54 3.31 -0.65
C THR A 87 -17.92 4.03 -1.84
N PRO A 88 -17.04 3.37 -2.61
CA PRO A 88 -16.39 3.99 -3.75
C PRO A 88 -17.36 4.15 -4.92
N GLU A 89 -17.16 5.21 -5.67
CA GLU A 89 -17.71 5.41 -7.00
C GLU A 89 -16.54 5.38 -7.97
N ILE A 90 -16.55 4.46 -8.92
CA ILE A 90 -15.42 4.21 -9.82
C ILE A 90 -15.95 4.21 -11.25
N GLU A 91 -15.34 5.05 -12.07
CA GLU A 91 -15.58 5.08 -13.52
C GLU A 91 -14.23 5.03 -14.24
N LEU A 92 -14.16 4.23 -15.30
CA LEU A 92 -13.01 4.16 -16.21
C LEU A 92 -13.46 4.72 -17.56
N ALA A 93 -12.87 5.82 -17.98
CA ALA A 93 -13.17 6.45 -19.25
C ALA A 93 -11.93 7.16 -19.81
N ASP A 94 -11.74 7.09 -21.11
CA ASP A 94 -10.68 7.78 -21.84
C ASP A 94 -9.26 7.54 -21.27
N GLY A 95 -8.97 6.32 -20.84
CA GLY A 95 -7.68 5.97 -20.21
C GLY A 95 -7.46 6.69 -18.88
N ARG A 96 -8.51 6.92 -18.11
CA ARG A 96 -8.49 7.58 -16.82
C ARG A 96 -9.35 6.84 -15.81
N LEU A 97 -8.94 6.92 -14.56
CA LEU A 97 -9.74 6.54 -13.42
C LEU A 97 -10.40 7.78 -12.83
N PHE A 98 -11.72 7.76 -12.73
CA PHE A 98 -12.49 8.70 -11.91
C PHE A 98 -12.84 8.00 -10.61
N LEU A 99 -12.17 8.43 -9.55
CA LEU A 99 -12.36 7.90 -8.20
C LEU A 99 -13.17 8.89 -7.38
N GLY A 100 -14.34 8.47 -6.97
CA GLY A 100 -15.24 9.19 -6.10
C GLY A 100 -15.67 8.33 -4.91
N GLY A 101 -16.77 8.75 -4.29
CA GLY A 101 -17.42 8.00 -3.23
C GLY A 101 -17.52 8.76 -1.93
N ARG A 102 -18.19 8.14 -0.98
CA ARG A 102 -18.51 8.75 0.32
C ARG A 102 -18.00 7.89 1.45
N PRO A 103 -17.47 8.49 2.53
CA PRO A 103 -17.22 7.78 3.77
C PRO A 103 -18.53 7.26 4.35
N LYS A 104 -18.46 6.15 5.07
CA LYS A 104 -19.59 5.67 5.88
C LYS A 104 -19.75 6.53 7.11
N GLU A 105 -20.92 6.42 7.72
CA GLU A 105 -21.25 7.18 8.94
C GLU A 105 -20.16 7.04 10.02
N GLY A 106 -19.75 8.17 10.57
CA GLY A 106 -18.70 8.24 11.60
C GLY A 106 -17.25 8.14 11.08
N VAL A 107 -17.04 7.93 9.77
CA VAL A 107 -15.71 7.90 9.16
C VAL A 107 -15.35 9.27 8.63
N LYS A 108 -14.18 9.79 9.02
CA LYS A 108 -13.69 11.13 8.64
C LYS A 108 -12.81 11.14 7.41
N THR A 109 -12.37 9.97 6.96
CA THR A 109 -11.44 9.80 5.84
C THR A 109 -12.16 9.29 4.60
N GLY A 110 -11.62 9.57 3.44
CA GLY A 110 -12.28 9.32 2.16
C GLY A 110 -12.14 7.88 1.64
N THR A 111 -12.31 7.75 0.34
CA THR A 111 -12.16 6.50 -0.40
C THR A 111 -10.70 6.24 -0.70
N ALA A 112 -10.23 5.04 -0.40
CA ALA A 112 -8.89 4.57 -0.75
C ALA A 112 -8.99 3.36 -1.69
N LEU A 113 -8.31 3.43 -2.82
CA LEU A 113 -8.16 2.35 -3.79
C LEU A 113 -6.70 1.90 -3.74
N CYS A 114 -6.44 0.72 -3.17
CA CYS A 114 -5.11 0.31 -2.73
C CYS A 114 -4.62 -0.94 -3.44
N LEU A 115 -3.31 -1.04 -3.56
CA LEU A 115 -2.57 -2.23 -3.95
C LEU A 115 -2.02 -2.93 -2.70
N ARG A 116 -1.71 -4.20 -2.83
CA ARG A 116 -0.97 -4.91 -1.80
C ARG A 116 0.50 -4.52 -1.87
N ALA A 117 1.08 -4.06 -0.78
CA ALA A 117 2.52 -3.93 -0.68
C ALA A 117 3.17 -5.33 -0.71
N VAL A 118 4.18 -5.50 -1.55
CA VAL A 118 4.90 -6.78 -1.76
C VAL A 118 6.39 -6.64 -1.51
N SER A 119 6.87 -5.42 -1.28
CA SER A 119 8.23 -5.06 -0.92
C SER A 119 8.21 -4.00 0.17
N PRO A 120 9.18 -3.97 1.09
CA PRO A 120 9.39 -2.86 2.01
C PRO A 120 9.87 -1.59 1.30
N ASP A 121 10.41 -1.76 0.09
CA ASP A 121 10.90 -0.68 -0.75
C ASP A 121 10.02 -0.56 -1.98
N TYR A 122 9.39 0.59 -2.15
CA TYR A 122 8.59 0.89 -3.34
C TYR A 122 8.52 2.38 -3.62
N THR A 123 8.19 2.70 -4.85
CA THR A 123 7.82 4.04 -5.29
C THR A 123 6.40 3.98 -5.84
N LEU A 124 5.54 4.87 -5.37
CA LEU A 124 4.17 5.02 -5.84
C LEU A 124 4.05 6.35 -6.56
N GLU A 125 3.53 6.33 -7.77
CA GLU A 125 3.34 7.52 -8.60
C GLU A 125 1.93 7.56 -9.19
N THR A 126 1.42 8.77 -9.38
CA THR A 126 0.20 9.02 -10.15
C THR A 126 0.25 10.38 -10.81
N ALA A 127 -0.57 10.56 -11.86
CA ALA A 127 -0.83 11.85 -12.48
C ALA A 127 -2.29 12.25 -12.23
N LEU A 128 -2.49 13.40 -11.63
CA LEU A 128 -3.80 14.01 -11.46
C LEU A 128 -4.10 14.90 -12.67
N SER A 129 -5.05 14.50 -13.49
CA SER A 129 -5.41 15.20 -14.73
C SER A 129 -6.53 16.20 -14.55
N ASP A 130 -7.12 16.29 -13.37
CA ASP A 130 -8.21 17.19 -13.05
C ASP A 130 -8.07 17.78 -11.64
N ARG A 131 -8.68 18.96 -11.44
CA ARG A 131 -8.83 19.62 -10.15
C ARG A 131 -10.31 19.60 -9.78
N ASN A 132 -10.64 18.78 -8.84
CA ASN A 132 -11.98 18.78 -8.26
C ASN A 132 -12.01 19.58 -6.95
N ALA A 133 -13.20 19.78 -6.40
CA ALA A 133 -13.37 20.48 -5.14
C ALA A 133 -12.88 19.67 -3.92
N GLY A 134 -12.59 18.38 -4.14
CA GLY A 134 -12.11 17.47 -3.10
C GLY A 134 -10.59 17.45 -2.95
N TRP A 135 -10.12 16.48 -2.21
CA TRP A 135 -8.71 16.17 -2.02
C TRP A 135 -8.38 14.84 -2.68
N SER A 136 -7.50 14.88 -3.68
CA SER A 136 -7.16 13.71 -4.51
C SER A 136 -5.66 13.47 -4.52
N GLY A 137 -5.24 12.21 -4.50
CA GLY A 137 -3.82 11.90 -4.57
C GLY A 137 -3.46 10.46 -4.24
N LEU A 138 -2.33 10.33 -3.56
CA LEU A 138 -1.74 9.09 -3.12
C LEU A 138 -1.99 8.85 -1.62
N THR A 139 -2.06 7.60 -1.24
CA THR A 139 -2.14 7.20 0.17
C THR A 139 -1.23 6.03 0.48
N VAL A 140 -0.77 6.00 1.73
CA VAL A 140 -0.30 4.79 2.40
C VAL A 140 -1.34 4.48 3.47
N TYR A 141 -2.14 3.46 3.26
CA TYR A 141 -3.39 3.22 3.98
C TYR A 141 -3.28 2.04 4.94
N GLY A 142 -3.30 2.29 6.22
CA GLY A 142 -3.47 1.28 7.26
C GLY A 142 -4.95 0.92 7.44
N ASP A 143 -5.71 1.85 7.97
CA ASP A 143 -7.18 1.82 8.07
C ASP A 143 -7.76 3.25 8.04
N ALA A 144 -9.06 3.41 8.30
CA ALA A 144 -9.72 4.72 8.25
C ALA A 144 -9.27 5.71 9.34
N ALA A 145 -8.62 5.24 10.40
CA ALA A 145 -8.08 6.06 11.47
C ALA A 145 -6.55 6.25 11.36
N ASN A 146 -5.88 5.44 10.53
CA ASN A 146 -4.43 5.41 10.40
C ASN A 146 -4.03 5.34 8.93
N LEU A 147 -3.79 6.48 8.33
CA LEU A 147 -3.36 6.61 6.94
C LEU A 147 -2.57 7.90 6.73
N LEU A 148 -1.75 7.85 5.71
CA LEU A 148 -1.03 8.99 5.18
C LEU A 148 -1.64 9.36 3.84
N VAL A 149 -1.83 10.63 3.58
CA VAL A 149 -2.31 11.13 2.29
C VAL A 149 -1.38 12.24 1.79
N TRP A 150 -0.90 12.06 0.58
CA TRP A 150 -0.16 13.03 -0.21
C TRP A 150 -1.00 13.42 -1.42
N GLY A 151 -1.67 14.56 -1.39
CA GLY A 151 -2.70 14.86 -2.37
C GLY A 151 -2.92 16.35 -2.62
N LEU A 152 -3.47 16.63 -3.79
CA LEU A 152 -3.84 17.95 -4.27
C LEU A 152 -5.18 18.37 -3.65
N GLN A 153 -5.19 19.55 -3.03
CA GLN A 153 -6.39 20.22 -2.55
C GLN A 153 -6.31 21.69 -2.99
N GLY A 154 -7.22 22.10 -3.87
CA GLY A 154 -7.11 23.44 -4.48
C GLY A 154 -5.81 23.59 -5.28
N ASP A 155 -4.98 24.55 -4.89
CA ASP A 155 -3.70 24.87 -5.55
C ASP A 155 -2.48 24.38 -4.78
N GLU A 156 -2.66 23.56 -3.75
CA GLU A 156 -1.57 23.02 -2.94
C GLU A 156 -1.61 21.50 -2.90
N VAL A 157 -0.43 20.88 -2.86
CA VAL A 157 -0.31 19.46 -2.49
C VAL A 157 0.01 19.40 -1.01
N LEU A 158 -0.83 18.71 -0.27
CA LEU A 158 -0.75 18.62 1.20
C LEU A 158 -0.37 17.20 1.61
N LEU A 159 0.52 17.10 2.59
CA LEU A 159 0.85 15.87 3.29
C LEU A 159 0.18 15.86 4.65
N LYS A 160 -0.76 14.96 4.85
CA LYS A 160 -1.45 14.78 6.12
C LYS A 160 -1.33 13.35 6.62
N LEU A 161 -1.15 13.24 7.92
CA LEU A 161 -1.18 11.98 8.67
C LEU A 161 -2.47 11.93 9.50
N TYR A 162 -3.19 10.83 9.37
CA TYR A 162 -4.21 10.43 10.33
C TYR A 162 -3.61 9.32 11.20
N LYS A 163 -3.58 9.56 12.50
CA LYS A 163 -3.15 8.59 13.51
C LYS A 163 -4.17 8.54 14.63
N ASP A 164 -4.75 7.36 14.86
CA ASP A 164 -5.86 7.16 15.80
C ASP A 164 -7.02 8.16 15.57
N GLY A 165 -7.30 8.44 14.29
CA GLY A 165 -8.35 9.36 13.85
C GLY A 165 -8.07 10.85 14.06
N ARG A 166 -6.84 11.20 14.47
CA ARG A 166 -6.38 12.59 14.58
C ARG A 166 -5.61 12.99 13.33
N GLU A 167 -6.01 14.10 12.72
CA GLU A 167 -5.34 14.67 11.57
C GLU A 167 -4.18 15.57 11.99
N THR A 168 -3.05 15.45 11.30
CA THR A 168 -1.89 16.31 11.44
C THR A 168 -1.36 16.68 10.06
N LEU A 169 -1.20 17.96 9.78
CA LEU A 169 -0.51 18.45 8.59
C LEU A 169 1.00 18.29 8.80
N LEU A 170 1.66 17.53 7.94
CA LEU A 170 3.10 17.25 8.03
C LEU A 170 3.92 18.09 7.05
N GLY A 171 3.34 18.53 5.95
CA GLY A 171 4.04 19.32 4.93
C GLY A 171 3.10 19.82 3.84
N SER A 172 3.57 20.78 3.05
CA SER A 172 2.87 21.37 1.93
C SER A 172 3.85 21.73 0.82
N SER A 173 3.39 21.65 -0.43
CA SER A 173 4.15 22.17 -1.58
C SER A 173 4.17 23.68 -1.65
N GLY A 174 3.31 24.37 -0.88
CA GLY A 174 2.89 25.72 -1.18
C GLY A 174 2.08 25.80 -2.49
N GLN A 175 1.81 27.01 -2.94
CA GLN A 175 1.03 27.25 -4.16
C GLN A 175 1.78 26.76 -5.41
N ILE A 176 1.19 25.81 -6.14
CA ILE A 176 1.76 25.24 -7.37
C ILE A 176 1.11 25.80 -8.64
N GLY A 177 0.14 26.72 -8.50
CA GLY A 177 -0.61 27.30 -9.60
C GLY A 177 -1.56 26.30 -10.29
N ALA A 178 -2.16 26.72 -11.39
CA ALA A 178 -3.20 25.97 -12.10
C ALA A 178 -2.67 24.90 -13.08
N HIS A 179 -1.45 24.41 -12.88
CA HIS A 179 -0.85 23.40 -13.77
C HIS A 179 -1.59 22.07 -13.70
N LEU A 180 -1.78 21.42 -14.83
CA LEU A 180 -2.28 20.06 -15.00
C LEU A 180 -1.54 19.38 -16.16
N PRO A 181 -1.24 18.11 -16.08
CA PRO A 181 -1.41 17.27 -14.90
C PRO A 181 -0.45 17.63 -13.77
N VAL A 182 -0.81 17.26 -12.53
CA VAL A 182 0.08 17.27 -11.39
C VAL A 182 0.50 15.84 -11.10
N TYR A 183 1.80 15.58 -11.11
CA TYR A 183 2.36 14.26 -10.79
C TYR A 183 2.73 14.23 -9.32
N LEU A 184 2.38 13.16 -8.66
CA LEU A 184 2.66 12.91 -7.26
C LEU A 184 3.51 11.64 -7.10
N ARG A 185 4.43 11.67 -6.14
CA ARG A 185 5.29 10.54 -5.80
C ARG A 185 5.41 10.37 -4.30
N ILE A 186 5.32 9.11 -3.85
CA ILE A 186 5.72 8.69 -2.51
C ILE A 186 6.82 7.64 -2.68
N GLU A 187 7.93 7.82 -1.98
CA GLU A 187 9.01 6.85 -1.91
C GLU A 187 9.10 6.28 -0.50
N VAL A 188 8.97 4.98 -0.40
CA VAL A 188 9.12 4.22 0.85
C VAL A 188 10.37 3.36 0.74
N ARG A 189 11.22 3.40 1.78
CA ARG A 189 12.47 2.63 1.84
C ARG A 189 12.60 2.03 3.23
N GLY A 190 12.05 0.84 3.37
CA GLY A 190 12.08 0.12 4.64
C GLY A 190 11.48 0.93 5.79
N ASN A 191 12.22 1.02 6.90
CA ASN A 191 11.86 1.81 8.08
C ASN A 191 12.33 3.27 8.01
N ALA A 192 12.96 3.70 6.90
CA ALA A 192 13.33 5.09 6.74
C ALA A 192 12.09 5.97 6.59
N PRO A 193 12.15 7.24 7.00
CA PRO A 193 11.11 8.20 6.69
C PRO A 193 10.80 8.21 5.19
N ALA A 194 9.52 8.25 4.84
CA ALA A 194 9.09 8.31 3.46
C ALA A 194 9.42 9.69 2.85
N ALA A 195 9.72 9.72 1.55
CA ALA A 195 9.93 10.94 0.82
C ALA A 195 8.72 11.24 -0.08
N PHE A 196 8.42 12.53 -0.21
CA PHE A 196 7.26 13.03 -0.95
C PHE A 196 7.69 14.04 -2.00
N GLY A 197 7.27 13.82 -3.21
CA GLY A 197 7.59 14.69 -4.33
C GLY A 197 6.38 15.02 -5.18
N TYR A 198 6.46 16.13 -5.88
CA TYR A 198 5.52 16.49 -6.93
C TYR A 198 6.24 17.02 -8.16
N SER A 199 5.57 16.97 -9.30
CA SER A 199 6.04 17.54 -10.55
C SER A 199 4.87 18.14 -11.34
N THR A 200 5.12 19.18 -12.12
CA THR A 200 4.16 19.81 -13.03
C THR A 200 4.48 19.52 -14.50
N ASP A 201 5.58 18.81 -14.77
CA ASP A 201 6.03 18.43 -16.12
C ASP A 201 6.27 16.92 -16.28
N GLY A 202 6.16 16.15 -15.20
CA GLY A 202 6.42 14.71 -15.16
C GLY A 202 7.90 14.32 -15.18
N HIS A 203 8.81 15.29 -15.26
CA HIS A 203 10.26 15.07 -15.39
C HIS A 203 11.05 15.67 -14.23
N THR A 204 10.74 16.90 -13.87
CA THR A 204 11.42 17.64 -12.81
C THR A 204 10.66 17.48 -11.50
N TRP A 205 11.22 16.73 -10.57
CA TRP A 205 10.61 16.45 -9.29
C TRP A 205 11.09 17.43 -8.21
N LYS A 206 10.14 18.00 -7.50
CA LYS A 206 10.38 18.82 -6.32
C LYS A 206 10.06 18.01 -5.08
N GLN A 207 11.05 17.85 -4.22
CA GLN A 207 10.86 17.23 -2.90
C GLN A 207 10.22 18.23 -1.95
N VAL A 208 9.38 17.74 -1.07
CA VAL A 208 8.71 18.55 -0.05
C VAL A 208 9.34 18.29 1.30
N GLU A 209 9.72 19.37 1.99
CA GLU A 209 10.12 19.28 3.39
C GLU A 209 8.90 18.90 4.24
N ASN A 210 9.05 17.86 5.03
CA ASN A 210 8.00 17.37 5.90
C ASN A 210 8.54 16.86 7.23
N LEU A 211 7.66 16.79 8.22
CA LEU A 211 7.97 16.07 9.46
C LEU A 211 8.18 14.59 9.12
N PRO A 212 9.20 13.95 9.72
CA PRO A 212 9.46 12.54 9.47
C PRO A 212 8.23 11.68 9.74
N VAL A 213 7.90 10.83 8.80
CA VAL A 213 6.83 9.85 8.89
C VAL A 213 7.21 8.63 8.09
N GLY A 214 7.03 7.47 8.67
CA GLY A 214 7.22 6.19 8.02
C GLY A 214 5.93 5.39 7.99
N ALA A 215 5.90 4.31 7.25
CA ALA A 215 4.73 3.48 7.27
C ALA A 215 4.60 2.69 8.59
N GLU A 216 5.64 2.61 9.39
CA GLU A 216 5.57 2.14 10.78
C GLU A 216 4.60 2.96 11.64
N ASP A 217 4.44 4.27 11.33
CA ASP A 217 3.46 5.13 11.99
C ASP A 217 2.01 4.75 11.70
N LEU A 218 1.80 3.96 10.64
CA LEU A 218 0.48 3.54 10.14
C LEU A 218 0.14 2.11 10.51
N LEU A 219 1.11 1.38 11.07
CA LEU A 219 0.91 -0.02 11.41
C LEU A 219 -0.03 -0.14 12.60
N GLN A 220 -1.10 -0.87 12.39
CA GLN A 220 -1.90 -1.42 13.45
C GLN A 220 -1.65 -2.92 13.54
N TRP A 221 -0.93 -3.31 14.58
CA TRP A 221 -0.71 -4.70 14.94
C TRP A 221 0.11 -5.45 13.88
N ASP A 222 -0.56 -6.26 13.05
CA ASP A 222 0.05 -7.13 12.05
C ASP A 222 -0.41 -6.78 10.62
N ARG A 223 -1.03 -5.62 10.45
CA ARG A 223 -1.54 -5.18 9.16
C ARG A 223 -0.49 -4.37 8.42
N VAL A 224 -0.35 -4.68 7.14
CA VAL A 224 0.49 -3.90 6.22
C VAL A 224 -0.23 -2.66 5.78
N ALA A 225 0.42 -1.51 5.88
CA ALA A 225 -0.06 -0.31 5.22
C ALA A 225 0.06 -0.48 3.70
N ARG A 226 -1.01 -0.13 2.98
CA ARG A 226 -1.16 -0.38 1.54
C ARG A 226 -0.96 0.89 0.74
N PRO A 227 -0.08 0.90 -0.28
CA PRO A 227 0.00 2.00 -1.23
C PRO A 227 -1.26 2.08 -2.06
N GLY A 228 -1.68 3.30 -2.43
CA GLY A 228 -2.88 3.44 -3.25
C GLY A 228 -3.22 4.87 -3.65
N LEU A 229 -4.36 4.99 -4.29
CA LEU A 229 -5.01 6.24 -4.67
C LEU A 229 -6.01 6.64 -3.60
N TYR A 230 -6.22 7.93 -3.47
CA TYR A 230 -7.11 8.50 -2.45
C TYR A 230 -7.98 9.61 -3.02
N TYR A 231 -9.22 9.62 -2.58
CA TYR A 231 -10.15 10.71 -2.83
C TYR A 231 -10.98 11.00 -1.59
N GLN A 232 -11.13 12.28 -1.28
CA GLN A 232 -12.05 12.77 -0.27
C GLN A 232 -12.79 13.98 -0.81
N GLY A 233 -14.08 13.84 -1.00
CA GLY A 233 -14.97 14.95 -1.38
C GLY A 233 -15.02 16.02 -0.30
N THR A 234 -15.46 17.21 -0.69
CA THR A 234 -15.88 18.22 0.28
C THR A 234 -17.17 17.76 0.95
N GLU A 235 -17.26 17.89 2.26
CA GLU A 235 -18.55 17.71 2.94
C GLU A 235 -19.55 18.74 2.35
N GLY A 236 -20.61 18.24 1.71
CA GLY A 236 -21.74 19.01 1.21
C GLY A 236 -22.81 19.18 2.27
#